data_cd17c4ce0827626aca90d9fe486fdd1d
#
_entry.id   cd17c4ce0827626aca90d9fe486fdd1d
#
_cell.length_a   1.000
_cell.length_b   1.000
_cell.length_c   1.000
_cell.angle_alpha   90.00
_cell.angle_beta   90.00
_cell.angle_gamma   90.00
#
_symmetry.space_group_name_H-M   'P 1'
#
loop_
_entity.id
_entity.type
_entity.pdbx_description
1 polymer ?
#
loop_
_entity_poly.entity_id
_entity_poly.type
_entity_poly.pdbx_seq_one_letter_code
_entity_poly.pdbx_strand_id
1 'polypeptide(L)'
;MSEKEQNPQDAQELKELHKFWSEQPVVKTDETRDEFGCYIDMKIPVTAPPAKPVTLPAGFTWCDLDPTNPTHLTEIYKFLSLNYVEDSEHRFRFLLSEQLLSWALTIPGFIKDWIFGVRTKTGALAGFISGVPMDIKLNGKVEPWCSVNFMCVHSHLRKRKMAPVLIFELHRRVRLHNVYRAVFSGADVPSKPFAKAIYKHRPLNLKKLSQIGFYPIAPNRMAAAQKRFMIPKLV
;
A
#
# COMPACT_ATOMS: atom_id res chain seq x y z
N MET A 1 -17.97 -19.56 -11.87
CA MET A 1 -17.28 -18.31 -12.23
C MET A 1 -16.06 -18.73 -13.01
N SER A 2 -16.10 -18.56 -14.34
CA SER A 2 -15.06 -18.99 -15.25
C SER A 2 -13.77 -18.23 -15.00
N GLU A 3 -12.67 -18.97 -14.84
CA GLU A 3 -11.32 -18.45 -14.99
C GLU A 3 -11.23 -17.85 -16.40
N LYS A 4 -11.08 -16.53 -16.48
CA LYS A 4 -10.71 -15.91 -17.76
C LYS A 4 -9.29 -16.34 -18.06
N GLU A 5 -9.09 -17.10 -19.12
CA GLU A 5 -7.78 -17.32 -19.72
C GLU A 5 -7.14 -15.95 -19.97
N GLN A 6 -6.04 -15.68 -19.28
CA GLN A 6 -5.28 -14.44 -19.47
C GLN A 6 -4.62 -14.50 -20.85
N ASN A 7 -4.92 -13.51 -21.69
CA ASN A 7 -4.29 -13.33 -22.99
C ASN A 7 -2.75 -13.21 -22.80
N PRO A 8 -1.92 -13.88 -23.61
CA PRO A 8 -0.46 -13.78 -23.53
C PRO A 8 0.10 -12.35 -23.61
N GLN A 9 -0.61 -11.43 -24.29
CA GLN A 9 -0.26 -10.01 -24.35
C GLN A 9 -0.46 -9.31 -22.99
N ASP A 10 -1.52 -9.63 -22.25
CA ASP A 10 -1.76 -9.09 -20.90
C ASP A 10 -0.68 -9.56 -19.93
N ALA A 11 -0.16 -10.79 -20.10
CA ALA A 11 0.92 -11.32 -19.27
C ALA A 11 2.27 -10.64 -19.56
N GLN A 12 2.51 -10.21 -20.79
CA GLN A 12 3.72 -9.48 -21.18
C GLN A 12 3.69 -8.02 -20.69
N GLU A 13 2.55 -7.35 -20.83
CA GLU A 13 2.33 -6.02 -20.26
C GLU A 13 2.41 -6.03 -18.72
N LEU A 14 1.84 -7.03 -18.06
CA LEU A 14 2.01 -7.24 -16.62
C LEU A 14 3.48 -7.44 -16.23
N LYS A 15 4.26 -8.19 -17.00
CA LYS A 15 5.70 -8.38 -16.75
C LYS A 15 6.49 -7.08 -16.88
N GLU A 16 6.18 -6.23 -17.84
CA GLU A 16 6.82 -4.93 -17.99
C GLU A 16 6.39 -3.93 -16.91
N LEU A 17 5.10 -3.92 -16.56
CA LEU A 17 4.56 -3.12 -15.46
C LEU A 17 5.19 -3.50 -14.10
N HIS A 18 5.53 -4.78 -13.93
CA HIS A 18 6.09 -5.32 -12.69
C HIS A 18 7.59 -5.60 -12.76
N LYS A 19 8.31 -5.03 -13.73
CA LYS A 19 9.76 -5.19 -13.88
C LYS A 19 10.51 -4.93 -12.57
N PHE A 20 10.10 -3.93 -11.80
CA PHE A 20 10.65 -3.65 -10.47
C PHE A 20 10.52 -4.89 -9.55
N TRP A 21 9.32 -5.47 -9.46
CA TRP A 21 9.06 -6.62 -8.58
C TRP A 21 9.75 -7.90 -9.05
N SER A 22 10.03 -8.03 -10.36
CA SER A 22 10.78 -9.18 -10.88
C SER A 22 12.22 -9.24 -10.37
N GLU A 23 12.79 -8.10 -10.01
CA GLU A 23 14.16 -7.96 -9.47
C GLU A 23 14.19 -7.98 -7.93
N GLN A 24 13.02 -7.86 -7.26
CA GLN A 24 12.96 -7.84 -5.80
C GLN A 24 12.96 -9.25 -5.22
N PRO A 25 13.42 -9.42 -3.94
CA PRO A 25 13.37 -10.69 -3.22
C PRO A 25 11.95 -11.00 -2.74
N VAL A 26 11.02 -11.15 -3.67
CA VAL A 26 9.63 -11.56 -3.46
C VAL A 26 9.34 -12.84 -4.23
N VAL A 27 8.39 -13.65 -3.76
CA VAL A 27 8.00 -14.89 -4.46
C VAL A 27 7.47 -14.54 -5.84
N LYS A 28 8.01 -15.16 -6.88
CA LYS A 28 7.56 -14.95 -8.26
C LYS A 28 6.29 -15.75 -8.52
N THR A 29 5.49 -15.31 -9.51
CA THR A 29 4.22 -15.96 -9.84
C THR A 29 4.40 -17.39 -10.37
N ASP A 30 5.55 -17.66 -10.98
CA ASP A 30 5.94 -18.96 -11.56
C ASP A 30 6.74 -19.85 -10.57
N GLU A 31 7.12 -19.34 -9.40
CA GLU A 31 7.77 -20.14 -8.38
C GLU A 31 6.76 -21.05 -7.65
N THR A 32 7.08 -22.33 -7.57
CA THR A 32 6.43 -23.27 -6.65
C THR A 32 7.28 -23.36 -5.38
N ARG A 33 6.64 -23.22 -4.22
CA ARG A 33 7.28 -23.41 -2.92
C ARG A 33 6.52 -24.48 -2.17
N ASP A 34 7.24 -25.51 -1.79
CA ASP A 34 6.68 -26.70 -1.13
C ASP A 34 6.54 -26.52 0.38
N GLU A 35 7.25 -25.52 0.97
CA GLU A 35 7.23 -25.28 2.41
C GLU A 35 6.51 -23.97 2.76
N PHE A 36 5.44 -24.10 3.51
CA PHE A 36 4.73 -22.95 4.07
C PHE A 36 5.57 -22.28 5.17
N GLY A 37 5.70 -20.95 5.09
CA GLY A 37 6.42 -20.17 6.10
C GLY A 37 7.94 -20.12 5.93
N CYS A 38 8.48 -20.51 4.79
CA CYS A 38 9.89 -20.29 4.46
C CYS A 38 10.17 -18.83 4.12
N TYR A 39 11.35 -18.36 4.47
CA TYR A 39 11.85 -17.08 3.98
C TYR A 39 12.08 -17.14 2.47
N ILE A 40 11.83 -16.03 1.81
CA ILE A 40 11.92 -15.93 0.34
C ILE A 40 13.33 -16.20 -0.16
N ASP A 41 14.33 -15.67 0.53
CA ASP A 41 15.72 -15.97 0.21
C ASP A 41 16.58 -15.92 1.50
N MET A 42 17.02 -17.08 1.92
CA MET A 42 17.93 -17.23 3.07
C MET A 42 19.41 -17.08 2.68
N LYS A 43 19.71 -16.99 1.38
CA LYS A 43 21.10 -17.02 0.86
C LYS A 43 21.65 -15.62 0.57
N ILE A 44 20.80 -14.58 0.56
CA ILE A 44 21.29 -13.22 0.35
C ILE A 44 22.02 -12.76 1.62
N PRO A 45 23.32 -12.50 1.56
CA PRO A 45 24.05 -12.02 2.71
C PRO A 45 23.49 -10.67 3.16
N VAL A 46 23.26 -10.54 4.46
CA VAL A 46 22.86 -9.26 5.05
C VAL A 46 24.07 -8.32 5.00
N THR A 47 24.09 -7.45 4.01
CA THR A 47 25.11 -6.41 3.88
C THR A 47 24.72 -5.16 4.67
N ALA A 48 25.70 -4.39 5.14
CA ALA A 48 25.42 -3.10 5.79
C ALA A 48 24.64 -2.17 4.84
N PRO A 49 23.60 -1.46 5.32
CA PRO A 49 22.87 -0.52 4.49
C PRO A 49 23.78 0.64 4.05
N PRO A 50 23.58 1.20 2.85
CA PRO A 50 24.32 2.38 2.42
C PRO A 50 24.16 3.54 3.41
N ALA A 51 25.25 4.23 3.73
CA ALA A 51 25.22 5.37 4.65
C ALA A 51 24.44 6.56 4.06
N LYS A 52 24.51 6.76 2.75
CA LYS A 52 23.83 7.88 2.06
C LYS A 52 22.43 7.47 1.61
N PRO A 53 21.46 8.41 1.65
CA PRO A 53 20.15 8.19 1.07
C PRO A 53 20.21 7.85 -0.42
N VAL A 54 19.15 7.19 -0.91
CA VAL A 54 18.95 6.93 -2.33
C VAL A 54 18.95 8.25 -3.10
N THR A 55 19.67 8.31 -4.22
CA THR A 55 19.76 9.51 -5.04
C THR A 55 18.43 9.81 -5.71
N LEU A 56 17.94 11.02 -5.51
CA LEU A 56 16.71 11.51 -6.17
C LEU A 56 17.05 12.13 -7.53
N PRO A 57 16.08 12.11 -8.46
CA PRO A 57 16.19 12.92 -9.69
C PRO A 57 16.34 14.41 -9.37
N ALA A 58 16.95 15.16 -10.29
CA ALA A 58 17.12 16.59 -10.14
C ALA A 58 15.75 17.29 -9.90
N GLY A 59 15.73 18.20 -8.94
CA GLY A 59 14.51 18.93 -8.60
C GLY A 59 13.66 18.33 -7.51
N PHE A 60 14.12 17.24 -6.90
CA PHE A 60 13.46 16.60 -5.77
C PHE A 60 14.39 16.52 -4.56
N THR A 61 13.83 16.58 -3.36
CA THR A 61 14.54 16.45 -2.08
C THR A 61 13.79 15.52 -1.14
N TRP A 62 14.52 14.78 -0.32
CA TRP A 62 13.93 14.01 0.78
C TRP A 62 13.39 14.94 1.88
N CYS A 63 12.31 14.55 2.52
CA CYS A 63 11.78 15.21 3.70
C CYS A 63 11.24 14.19 4.70
N ASP A 64 11.60 14.39 5.97
CA ASP A 64 11.03 13.61 7.06
C ASP A 64 9.69 14.23 7.47
N LEU A 65 8.71 13.37 7.78
CA LEU A 65 7.35 13.77 8.12
C LEU A 65 6.99 13.18 9.49
N ASP A 66 6.92 14.02 10.50
CA ASP A 66 6.55 13.60 11.86
C ASP A 66 5.02 13.59 12.01
N PRO A 67 4.36 12.43 12.13
CA PRO A 67 2.91 12.35 12.28
C PRO A 67 2.39 12.88 13.63
N THR A 68 3.28 13.13 14.60
CA THR A 68 2.92 13.78 15.86
C THR A 68 2.84 15.31 15.74
N ASN A 69 3.40 15.87 14.66
CA ASN A 69 3.27 17.27 14.32
C ASN A 69 1.98 17.49 13.51
N PRO A 70 1.02 18.30 14.02
CA PRO A 70 -0.26 18.52 13.34
C PRO A 70 -0.11 19.07 11.91
N THR A 71 0.90 19.91 11.65
CA THR A 71 1.15 20.47 10.32
C THR A 71 1.57 19.38 9.34
N HIS A 72 2.48 18.49 9.74
CA HIS A 72 2.90 17.36 8.91
C HIS A 72 1.77 16.35 8.70
N LEU A 73 0.98 16.08 9.75
CA LEU A 73 -0.17 15.18 9.65
C LEU A 73 -1.22 15.72 8.67
N THR A 74 -1.57 16.99 8.76
CA THR A 74 -2.49 17.65 7.83
C THR A 74 -1.93 17.65 6.40
N GLU A 75 -0.62 17.81 6.22
CA GLU A 75 0.02 17.72 4.89
C GLU A 75 -0.08 16.32 4.32
N ILE A 76 0.22 15.28 5.11
CA ILE A 76 0.06 13.87 4.72
C ILE A 76 -1.39 13.60 4.32
N TYR A 77 -2.35 14.03 5.16
CA TYR A 77 -3.78 13.88 4.88
C TYR A 77 -4.18 14.51 3.55
N LYS A 78 -3.82 15.79 3.33
CA LYS A 78 -4.13 16.49 2.07
C LYS A 78 -3.51 15.78 0.87
N PHE A 79 -2.26 15.36 0.97
CA PHE A 79 -1.59 14.66 -0.11
C PHE A 79 -2.28 13.34 -0.46
N LEU A 80 -2.60 12.51 0.53
CA LEU A 80 -3.29 11.24 0.34
C LEU A 80 -4.72 11.45 -0.16
N SER A 81 -5.46 12.44 0.35
CA SER A 81 -6.81 12.76 -0.11
C SER A 81 -6.89 13.05 -1.61
N LEU A 82 -5.84 13.62 -2.18
CA LEU A 82 -5.78 14.01 -3.58
C LEU A 82 -5.16 12.94 -4.50
N ASN A 83 -4.32 12.06 -3.96
CA ASN A 83 -3.47 11.18 -4.78
C ASN A 83 -3.55 9.70 -4.44
N TYR A 84 -4.22 9.29 -3.35
CA TYR A 84 -4.22 7.90 -2.91
C TYR A 84 -5.03 6.99 -3.84
N VAL A 85 -5.26 5.76 -3.41
CA VAL A 85 -5.94 4.71 -4.21
C VAL A 85 -7.33 5.15 -4.65
N GLU A 86 -7.62 4.98 -5.93
CA GLU A 86 -8.88 5.30 -6.57
C GLU A 86 -9.37 4.10 -7.41
N ASP A 87 -10.65 4.09 -7.75
CA ASP A 87 -11.22 3.08 -8.63
C ASP A 87 -10.73 3.24 -10.08
N SER A 88 -10.92 2.22 -10.90
CA SER A 88 -10.46 2.20 -12.31
C SER A 88 -11.05 3.32 -13.18
N GLU A 89 -12.19 3.86 -12.78
CA GLU A 89 -12.89 4.94 -13.50
C GLU A 89 -12.62 6.33 -12.91
N HIS A 90 -11.73 6.43 -11.90
CA HIS A 90 -11.36 7.67 -11.21
C HIS A 90 -12.54 8.44 -10.59
N ARG A 91 -13.64 7.75 -10.26
CA ARG A 91 -14.85 8.34 -9.68
C ARG A 91 -14.81 8.38 -8.15
N PHE A 92 -14.18 7.41 -7.55
CA PHE A 92 -14.09 7.25 -6.10
C PHE A 92 -12.64 7.10 -5.67
N ARG A 93 -12.29 7.74 -4.56
CA ARG A 93 -10.98 7.63 -3.95
C ARG A 93 -11.11 7.18 -2.51
N PHE A 94 -10.16 6.35 -2.07
CA PHE A 94 -10.09 5.91 -0.70
C PHE A 94 -9.63 7.08 0.19
N LEU A 95 -10.56 7.62 0.98
CA LEU A 95 -10.32 8.75 1.87
C LEU A 95 -10.05 8.25 3.28
N LEU A 96 -8.90 8.65 3.83
CA LEU A 96 -8.47 8.39 5.20
C LEU A 96 -8.67 9.66 6.02
N SER A 97 -9.19 9.57 7.24
CA SER A 97 -9.24 10.74 8.12
C SER A 97 -7.88 11.03 8.78
N GLU A 98 -7.66 12.27 9.20
CA GLU A 98 -6.44 12.62 9.95
C GLU A 98 -6.30 11.80 11.23
N GLN A 99 -7.42 11.53 11.93
CA GLN A 99 -7.44 10.70 13.14
C GLN A 99 -6.98 9.27 12.84
N LEU A 100 -7.44 8.67 11.72
CA LEU A 100 -7.01 7.34 11.32
C LEU A 100 -5.53 7.33 10.96
N LEU A 101 -5.06 8.34 10.22
CA LEU A 101 -3.65 8.48 9.86
C LEU A 101 -2.77 8.65 11.09
N SER A 102 -3.17 9.53 12.03
CA SER A 102 -2.48 9.70 13.30
C SER A 102 -2.35 8.38 14.04
N TRP A 103 -3.47 7.68 14.24
CA TRP A 103 -3.47 6.38 14.93
C TRP A 103 -2.59 5.33 14.23
N ALA A 104 -2.70 5.21 12.92
CA ALA A 104 -1.97 4.19 12.15
C ALA A 104 -0.47 4.46 12.04
N LEU A 105 -0.05 5.74 12.07
CA LEU A 105 1.35 6.14 11.93
C LEU A 105 2.07 6.31 13.28
N THR A 106 1.34 6.43 14.40
CA THR A 106 1.90 6.63 15.74
C THR A 106 1.63 5.44 16.68
N ILE A 107 1.62 4.23 16.15
CA ILE A 107 1.52 3.03 16.97
C ILE A 107 2.64 2.99 18.02
N PRO A 108 2.47 2.31 19.17
CA PRO A 108 3.54 2.17 20.15
C PRO A 108 4.82 1.66 19.52
N GLY A 109 5.93 2.37 19.76
CA GLY A 109 7.23 2.02 19.18
C GLY A 109 7.45 2.45 17.73
N PHE A 110 6.58 3.29 17.14
CA PHE A 110 6.82 3.82 15.79
C PHE A 110 8.16 4.54 15.67
N ILE A 111 8.74 4.48 14.49
CA ILE A 111 10.08 5.02 14.20
C ILE A 111 9.91 6.17 13.20
N LYS A 112 10.22 7.39 13.64
CA LYS A 112 10.03 8.61 12.82
C LYS A 112 10.75 8.51 11.48
N ASP A 113 11.95 7.96 11.45
CA ASP A 113 12.76 7.82 10.23
C ASP A 113 12.11 6.96 9.15
N TRP A 114 11.11 6.15 9.51
CA TRP A 114 10.38 5.30 8.56
C TRP A 114 9.16 6.00 7.94
N ILE A 115 8.94 7.29 8.27
CA ILE A 115 7.80 8.09 7.80
C ILE A 115 8.36 9.32 7.09
N PHE A 116 8.34 9.32 5.76
CA PHE A 116 9.01 10.34 4.98
C PHE A 116 8.39 10.51 3.59
N GLY A 117 8.81 11.54 2.91
CA GLY A 117 8.36 11.83 1.57
C GLY A 117 9.44 12.46 0.69
N VAL A 118 9.01 12.86 -0.48
CA VAL A 118 9.81 13.57 -1.46
C VAL A 118 9.11 14.88 -1.78
N ARG A 119 9.85 15.99 -1.77
CA ARG A 119 9.36 17.32 -2.16
C ARG A 119 9.92 17.76 -3.47
N THR A 120 9.13 18.54 -4.19
CA THR A 120 9.58 19.31 -5.37
C THR A 120 10.41 20.51 -4.94
N LYS A 121 11.04 21.19 -5.91
CA LYS A 121 11.73 22.50 -5.68
C LYS A 121 10.82 23.57 -5.08
N THR A 122 9.51 23.50 -5.33
CA THR A 122 8.53 24.45 -4.77
C THR A 122 8.08 24.09 -3.35
N GLY A 123 8.61 23.04 -2.77
CA GLY A 123 8.25 22.54 -1.44
C GLY A 123 7.01 21.63 -1.39
N ALA A 124 6.29 21.45 -2.50
CA ALA A 124 5.12 20.59 -2.54
C ALA A 124 5.49 19.11 -2.40
N LEU A 125 4.67 18.33 -1.68
CA LEU A 125 4.86 16.89 -1.53
C LEU A 125 4.60 16.17 -2.86
N ALA A 126 5.56 15.38 -3.30
CA ALA A 126 5.56 14.66 -4.56
C ALA A 126 5.40 13.14 -4.39
N GLY A 127 5.80 12.62 -3.24
CA GLY A 127 5.68 11.23 -2.87
C GLY A 127 5.71 11.04 -1.36
N PHE A 128 5.07 10.00 -0.87
CA PHE A 128 5.00 9.64 0.53
C PHE A 128 5.07 8.12 0.69
N ILE A 129 5.72 7.67 1.74
CA ILE A 129 5.74 6.27 2.17
C ILE A 129 5.89 6.22 3.68
N SER A 130 5.32 5.21 4.31
CA SER A 130 5.52 4.96 5.72
C SER A 130 5.79 3.49 6.00
N GLY A 131 6.62 3.24 6.99
CA GLY A 131 6.81 1.97 7.65
C GLY A 131 6.48 2.07 9.12
N VAL A 132 5.89 1.05 9.68
CA VAL A 132 5.68 0.93 11.13
C VAL A 132 6.22 -0.42 11.60
N PRO A 133 6.85 -0.48 12.79
CA PRO A 133 7.36 -1.71 13.34
C PRO A 133 6.21 -2.65 13.72
N MET A 134 6.41 -3.94 13.48
CA MET A 134 5.52 -4.99 13.95
C MET A 134 6.31 -6.27 14.23
N ASP A 135 5.88 -7.03 15.21
CA ASP A 135 6.41 -8.35 15.47
C ASP A 135 5.57 -9.41 14.77
N ILE A 136 6.21 -10.22 13.94
CA ILE A 136 5.56 -11.33 13.25
C ILE A 136 6.08 -12.66 13.81
N LYS A 137 5.14 -13.51 14.23
CA LYS A 137 5.45 -14.89 14.61
C LYS A 137 5.39 -15.80 13.39
N LEU A 138 6.55 -16.32 12.99
CA LEU A 138 6.67 -17.26 11.87
C LEU A 138 7.41 -18.50 12.35
N ASN A 139 6.84 -19.69 12.12
CA ASN A 139 7.42 -20.98 12.54
C ASN A 139 7.86 -21.02 14.03
N GLY A 140 7.06 -20.42 14.91
CA GLY A 140 7.34 -20.37 16.35
C GLY A 140 8.30 -19.26 16.78
N LYS A 141 9.01 -18.60 15.87
CA LYS A 141 9.91 -17.47 16.15
C LYS A 141 9.19 -16.15 15.96
N VAL A 142 9.40 -15.23 16.88
CA VAL A 142 8.94 -13.85 16.78
C VAL A 142 10.10 -13.00 16.31
N GLU A 143 9.89 -12.23 15.25
CA GLU A 143 10.91 -11.39 14.65
C GLU A 143 10.37 -10.00 14.30
N PRO A 144 11.20 -8.95 14.40
CA PRO A 144 10.79 -7.60 14.02
C PRO A 144 10.70 -7.47 12.50
N TRP A 145 9.59 -6.91 12.04
CA TRP A 145 9.30 -6.62 10.63
C TRP A 145 8.89 -5.17 10.47
N CYS A 146 8.94 -4.68 9.26
CA CYS A 146 8.36 -3.40 8.87
C CYS A 146 7.04 -3.63 8.13
N SER A 147 5.93 -3.09 8.64
CA SER A 147 4.68 -2.99 7.89
C SER A 147 4.70 -1.73 7.04
N VAL A 148 4.73 -1.89 5.71
CA VAL A 148 4.78 -0.77 4.77
C VAL A 148 3.37 -0.34 4.42
N ASN A 149 3.05 0.93 4.67
CA ASN A 149 1.70 1.47 4.49
C ASN A 149 1.72 2.81 3.75
N PHE A 150 0.57 3.19 3.21
CA PHE A 150 0.28 4.52 2.65
C PHE A 150 1.26 5.01 1.58
N MET A 151 1.96 4.11 0.87
CA MET A 151 2.78 4.53 -0.24
C MET A 151 1.92 5.23 -1.30
N CYS A 152 2.31 6.45 -1.64
CA CYS A 152 1.60 7.27 -2.61
C CYS A 152 2.58 8.13 -3.40
N VAL A 153 2.37 8.21 -4.71
CA VAL A 153 3.08 9.11 -5.62
C VAL A 153 2.06 10.05 -6.24
N HIS A 154 2.40 11.33 -6.31
CA HIS A 154 1.57 12.35 -6.96
C HIS A 154 1.14 11.87 -8.35
N SER A 155 -0.13 12.06 -8.70
CA SER A 155 -0.74 11.51 -9.93
C SER A 155 0.09 11.82 -11.20
N HIS A 156 0.59 13.02 -11.35
CA HIS A 156 1.41 13.44 -12.51
C HIS A 156 2.83 12.86 -12.54
N LEU A 157 3.28 12.24 -11.44
CA LEU A 157 4.61 11.62 -11.34
C LEU A 157 4.53 10.08 -11.38
N ARG A 158 3.35 9.51 -11.52
CA ARG A 158 3.19 8.07 -11.72
C ARG A 158 3.87 7.64 -13.01
N LYS A 159 4.31 6.38 -13.07
CA LYS A 159 5.07 5.81 -14.20
C LYS A 159 6.46 6.46 -14.44
N ARG A 160 6.94 7.33 -13.54
CA ARG A 160 8.26 7.96 -13.59
C ARG A 160 9.27 7.37 -12.59
N LYS A 161 9.08 6.12 -12.18
CA LYS A 161 9.97 5.36 -11.28
C LYS A 161 10.15 5.95 -9.87
N MET A 162 9.27 6.85 -9.42
CA MET A 162 9.34 7.41 -8.06
C MET A 162 8.99 6.37 -6.97
N ALA A 163 8.04 5.48 -7.24
CA ALA A 163 7.65 4.45 -6.26
C ALA A 163 8.82 3.50 -5.91
N PRO A 164 9.58 2.93 -6.87
CA PRO A 164 10.81 2.21 -6.58
C PRO A 164 11.81 2.97 -5.69
N VAL A 165 12.02 4.25 -5.95
CA VAL A 165 12.94 5.10 -5.19
C VAL A 165 12.49 5.23 -3.73
N LEU A 166 11.18 5.46 -3.48
CA LEU A 166 10.60 5.49 -2.14
C LEU A 166 10.80 4.15 -1.41
N ILE A 167 10.56 3.03 -2.09
CA ILE A 167 10.72 1.69 -1.52
C ILE A 167 12.19 1.42 -1.15
N PHE A 168 13.13 1.74 -2.04
CA PHE A 168 14.55 1.55 -1.76
C PHE A 168 15.04 2.38 -0.58
N GLU A 169 14.59 3.64 -0.47
CA GLU A 169 14.97 4.48 0.67
C GLU A 169 14.34 3.97 1.97
N LEU A 170 13.08 3.52 1.96
CA LEU A 170 12.48 2.89 3.13
C LEU A 170 13.25 1.63 3.53
N HIS A 171 13.58 0.77 2.57
CA HIS A 171 14.38 -0.42 2.81
C HIS A 171 15.74 -0.08 3.45
N ARG A 172 16.43 0.96 2.95
CA ARG A 172 17.66 1.46 3.53
C ARG A 172 17.47 1.90 4.99
N ARG A 173 16.46 2.74 5.27
CA ARG A 173 16.17 3.27 6.61
C ARG A 173 15.79 2.17 7.60
N VAL A 174 14.97 1.23 7.18
CA VAL A 174 14.56 0.08 8.01
C VAL A 174 15.77 -0.79 8.40
N ARG A 175 16.70 -1.01 7.47
CA ARG A 175 17.93 -1.77 7.74
C ARG A 175 18.90 -1.06 8.68
N LEU A 176 18.92 0.26 8.76
CA LEU A 176 19.68 1.01 9.76
C LEU A 176 19.22 0.70 11.19
N HIS A 177 17.99 0.22 11.37
CA HIS A 177 17.42 -0.25 12.63
C HIS A 177 17.51 -1.78 12.82
N ASN A 178 18.35 -2.48 12.02
CA ASN A 178 18.51 -3.93 12.04
C ASN A 178 17.23 -4.73 11.74
N VAL A 179 16.29 -4.14 11.00
CA VAL A 179 15.10 -4.83 10.49
C VAL A 179 15.29 -5.11 9.00
N TYR A 180 15.14 -6.37 8.60
CA TYR A 180 15.49 -6.83 7.24
C TYR A 180 14.29 -7.38 6.48
N ARG A 181 13.12 -7.38 7.09
CA ARG A 181 11.90 -7.93 6.51
C ARG A 181 10.79 -6.92 6.53
N ALA A 182 9.98 -6.96 5.49
CA ALA A 182 8.83 -6.09 5.38
C ALA A 182 7.62 -6.87 4.89
N VAL A 183 6.44 -6.41 5.30
CA VAL A 183 5.15 -6.86 4.78
C VAL A 183 4.40 -5.67 4.22
N PHE A 184 3.71 -5.87 3.12
CA PHE A 184 2.87 -4.85 2.49
C PHE A 184 1.65 -5.49 1.86
N SER A 185 0.60 -4.70 1.66
CA SER A 185 -0.59 -5.10 0.91
C SER A 185 -0.67 -4.30 -0.39
N GLY A 186 -1.15 -4.93 -1.45
CA GLY A 186 -1.38 -4.30 -2.74
C GLY A 186 -2.71 -4.74 -3.33
N ALA A 187 -3.35 -3.85 -4.09
CA ALA A 187 -4.55 -4.17 -4.85
C ALA A 187 -4.19 -4.97 -6.10
N ASP A 188 -3.11 -4.59 -6.76
CA ASP A 188 -2.53 -5.33 -7.87
C ASP A 188 -1.54 -6.36 -7.34
N VAL A 189 -1.49 -7.52 -7.97
CA VAL A 189 -0.66 -8.64 -7.53
C VAL A 189 0.68 -8.62 -8.28
N PRO A 190 1.70 -7.90 -7.76
CA PRO A 190 3.01 -7.79 -8.41
C PRO A 190 3.84 -9.08 -8.30
N SER A 191 3.44 -9.96 -7.37
CA SER A 191 4.13 -11.20 -7.04
C SER A 191 3.12 -12.19 -6.46
N LYS A 192 3.54 -13.43 -6.18
CA LYS A 192 2.68 -14.41 -5.53
C LYS A 192 2.40 -13.99 -4.08
N PRO A 193 1.15 -13.66 -3.71
CA PRO A 193 0.83 -13.26 -2.35
C PRO A 193 0.86 -14.49 -1.42
N PHE A 194 1.30 -14.31 -0.17
CA PHE A 194 1.19 -15.35 0.85
C PHE A 194 -0.21 -15.43 1.47
N ALA A 195 -1.01 -14.37 1.35
CA ALA A 195 -2.40 -14.33 1.80
C ALA A 195 -3.22 -13.38 0.92
N LYS A 196 -4.52 -13.68 0.79
CA LYS A 196 -5.48 -12.83 0.10
C LYS A 196 -6.60 -12.47 1.07
N ALA A 197 -6.89 -11.16 1.21
CA ALA A 197 -8.04 -10.67 1.93
C ALA A 197 -9.21 -10.42 0.96
N ILE A 198 -10.40 -10.82 1.36
CA ILE A 198 -11.63 -10.57 0.60
C ILE A 198 -12.46 -9.55 1.37
N TYR A 199 -12.63 -8.37 0.80
CA TYR A 199 -13.52 -7.36 1.36
C TYR A 199 -14.98 -7.71 1.08
N LYS A 200 -15.77 -7.81 2.15
CA LYS A 200 -17.23 -7.96 2.04
C LYS A 200 -17.90 -6.68 2.50
N HIS A 201 -18.74 -6.13 1.65
CA HIS A 201 -19.44 -4.87 1.94
C HIS A 201 -20.90 -5.14 2.23
N ARG A 202 -21.44 -4.50 3.28
CA ARG A 202 -22.87 -4.45 3.56
C ARG A 202 -23.31 -2.98 3.47
N PRO A 203 -24.01 -2.60 2.41
CA PRO A 203 -24.52 -1.24 2.26
C PRO A 203 -25.52 -0.89 3.38
N LEU A 204 -25.28 0.23 4.07
CA LEU A 204 -26.19 0.73 5.09
C LEU A 204 -27.25 1.66 4.51
N ASN A 205 -26.91 2.41 3.47
CA ASN A 205 -27.82 3.32 2.78
C ASN A 205 -27.76 3.10 1.25
N LEU A 206 -28.45 2.05 0.80
CA LEU A 206 -28.49 1.68 -0.61
C LEU A 206 -29.01 2.78 -1.53
N LYS A 207 -30.03 3.54 -1.07
CA LYS A 207 -30.61 4.62 -1.87
C LYS A 207 -29.56 5.69 -2.18
N LYS A 208 -28.83 6.15 -1.16
CA LYS A 208 -27.75 7.12 -1.33
C LYS A 208 -26.62 6.56 -2.20
N LEU A 209 -26.19 5.32 -1.95
CA LEU A 209 -25.10 4.69 -2.72
C LEU A 209 -25.49 4.49 -4.20
N SER A 210 -26.77 4.23 -4.48
CA SER A 210 -27.25 4.13 -5.86
C SER A 210 -27.31 5.51 -6.54
N GLN A 211 -27.73 6.54 -5.81
CA GLN A 211 -27.80 7.91 -6.35
C GLN A 211 -26.44 8.45 -6.76
N ILE A 212 -25.38 8.13 -6.01
CA ILE A 212 -24.02 8.58 -6.34
C ILE A 212 -23.28 7.62 -7.28
N GLY A 213 -23.95 6.56 -7.78
CA GLY A 213 -23.35 5.60 -8.72
C GLY A 213 -22.37 4.60 -8.11
N PHE A 214 -22.19 4.60 -6.77
CA PHE A 214 -21.28 3.65 -6.11
C PHE A 214 -21.82 2.21 -6.14
N TYR A 215 -23.13 2.05 -5.99
CA TYR A 215 -23.81 0.76 -6.08
C TYR A 215 -25.04 0.88 -6.97
N PRO A 216 -24.90 0.85 -8.30
CA PRO A 216 -26.00 1.09 -9.23
C PRO A 216 -27.06 -0.01 -9.10
N ILE A 217 -28.30 0.40 -8.79
CA ILE A 217 -29.46 -0.47 -8.68
C ILE A 217 -30.58 0.13 -9.51
N ALA A 218 -31.18 -0.68 -10.38
CA ALA A 218 -32.36 -0.26 -11.13
C ALA A 218 -33.51 0.08 -10.16
N PRO A 219 -34.29 1.17 -10.40
CA PRO A 219 -35.34 1.64 -9.50
C PRO A 219 -36.36 0.55 -9.09
N ASN A 220 -36.73 -0.31 -10.02
CA ASN A 220 -37.65 -1.43 -9.81
C ASN A 220 -37.07 -2.56 -8.92
N ARG A 221 -35.75 -2.59 -8.70
CA ARG A 221 -35.06 -3.58 -7.85
C ARG A 221 -34.68 -3.03 -6.48
N MET A 222 -34.89 -1.73 -6.24
CA MET A 222 -34.42 -1.07 -5.00
C MET A 222 -35.03 -1.70 -3.74
N ALA A 223 -36.36 -1.92 -3.72
CA ALA A 223 -37.05 -2.49 -2.55
C ALA A 223 -36.52 -3.91 -2.21
N ALA A 224 -36.33 -4.76 -3.22
CA ALA A 224 -35.80 -6.10 -3.02
C ALA A 224 -34.35 -6.06 -2.53
N ALA A 225 -33.53 -5.16 -3.06
CA ALA A 225 -32.16 -4.98 -2.61
C ALA A 225 -32.07 -4.47 -1.16
N GLN A 226 -32.92 -3.51 -0.79
CA GLN A 226 -33.00 -3.02 0.60
C GLN A 226 -33.34 -4.15 1.59
N LYS A 227 -34.34 -4.99 1.23
CA LYS A 227 -34.72 -6.16 2.05
C LYS A 227 -33.54 -7.12 2.25
N ARG A 228 -32.76 -7.38 1.20
CA ARG A 228 -31.58 -8.27 1.27
C ARG A 228 -30.50 -7.77 2.23
N PHE A 229 -30.32 -6.46 2.33
CA PHE A 229 -29.30 -5.84 3.17
C PHE A 229 -29.82 -5.33 4.52
N MET A 230 -31.07 -5.61 4.85
CA MET A 230 -31.63 -5.25 6.16
C MET A 230 -30.86 -5.89 7.29
N ILE A 231 -30.54 -5.08 8.32
CA ILE A 231 -29.92 -5.58 9.55
C ILE A 231 -31.01 -6.32 10.35
N PRO A 232 -30.77 -7.57 10.77
CA PRO A 232 -31.68 -8.25 11.66
C PRO A 232 -31.92 -7.42 12.91
N LYS A 233 -33.16 -7.35 13.40
CA LYS A 233 -33.41 -6.78 14.73
C LYS A 233 -32.66 -7.62 15.75
N LEU A 234 -31.87 -6.95 16.59
CA LEU A 234 -31.30 -7.58 17.76
C LEU A 234 -32.46 -7.99 18.66
N VAL A 235 -32.59 -9.27 18.97
CA VAL A 235 -33.54 -9.83 19.92
C VAL A 235 -32.99 -9.67 21.31
#